data_0631b99c36da9c2d09e0296d68a75c7c
#
_entry.id   0631b99c36da9c2d09e0296d68a75c7c
#
_cell.length_a   1.000
_cell.length_b   1.000
_cell.length_c   1.000
_cell.angle_alpha   90.00
_cell.angle_beta   90.00
_cell.angle_gamma   90.00
#
_symmetry.space_group_name_H-M   'P 1'
#
loop_
_entity.id
_entity.type
_entity.pdbx_description
1 polymer ?
#
loop_
_entity_poly.entity_id
_entity_poly.type
_entity_poly.pdbx_seq_one_letter_code
_entity_poly.pdbx_strand_id
1 'polypeptide(L)'
;MRRKKIAWLMLLAGVFVVIFVAPNSASPDQTAAGAATSPTGIFEGFGDVGTVLHAGSVEYDEAKRRYTIAGSGENMWFAGDAFQFAWKKVSSDVTLTADISFFGKGVNEHRKAVLMIRQSLDANSPYADAALHGSGLTSLQYREEKGAATHEIQANISAPARLRIEKRGAYFSLWLAEEKGEFQLASGSTRIVLKEPFYVGIGVCSHDKDVVERAVFSNVELKTAAPTAVAASTLYSTLEIITVASTDRHAIYVAPERFEAPNWMPDGKTLLFNRNGRIEKIPVTGGTSKIVDTGFATRCNNDHGISPDGTQLVISDSSQEERRSLVYIVPIGGGAPRRITQKSPSYWHGWSQDGKTLAFVGERNGDFDIYAIPAEGGEEKQLTTAKGLDDGPEYTPDGKYIYFNSERTGHMQIWRMRADGSKQEQVTFGESNDWFPHFSPDGQQMVFLTYDASVKGHPENKDVMLRMMTLKDKKITVLAKLFGGQGTMNVPSWSADGRQFAFVSYQLVPKNETGK
;
A
#
# COMPACT_ATOMS: atom_id res chain seq x y z
N MET A 1 22.92 63.52 14.63
CA MET A 1 22.62 64.42 15.76
C MET A 1 21.72 63.76 16.78
N ARG A 2 22.11 63.86 18.03
CA ARG A 2 21.40 63.48 19.28
C ARG A 2 21.12 61.99 19.58
N ARG A 3 22.06 61.46 20.37
CA ARG A 3 21.94 60.37 21.32
C ARG A 3 21.00 60.75 22.47
N LYS A 4 20.16 59.83 22.95
CA LYS A 4 19.67 59.88 24.33
C LYS A 4 19.92 58.52 24.99
N LYS A 5 20.72 58.58 26.05
CA LYS A 5 20.94 57.51 27.06
C LYS A 5 19.76 57.55 28.02
N ILE A 6 19.29 56.36 28.46
CA ILE A 6 18.48 56.23 29.68
C ILE A 6 19.08 55.11 30.53
N ALA A 7 19.15 55.41 31.81
CA ALA A 7 19.90 54.72 32.84
C ALA A 7 19.21 53.48 33.42
N TRP A 8 20.05 52.62 33.97
CA TRP A 8 19.68 51.45 34.80
C TRP A 8 19.24 51.92 36.19
N LEU A 9 18.19 51.26 36.74
CA LEU A 9 17.84 51.29 38.15
C LEU A 9 17.85 49.85 38.66
N MET A 10 18.79 49.51 39.52
CA MET A 10 18.81 48.28 40.30
C MET A 10 17.86 48.42 41.50
N LEU A 11 17.00 47.44 41.72
CA LEU A 11 16.26 47.26 42.96
C LEU A 11 16.73 45.96 43.62
N LEU A 12 17.41 46.08 44.75
CA LEU A 12 17.70 44.99 45.69
C LEU A 12 16.40 44.63 46.46
N ALA A 13 15.97 43.40 46.42
CA ALA A 13 14.96 42.84 47.32
C ALA A 13 15.62 41.75 48.16
N GLY A 14 15.64 42.00 49.46
CA GLY A 14 16.21 41.10 50.46
C GLY A 14 15.34 39.88 50.70
N VAL A 15 15.99 38.73 50.82
CA VAL A 15 15.35 37.44 51.17
C VAL A 15 15.34 37.29 52.68
N PHE A 16 14.16 37.28 53.29
CA PHE A 16 13.97 36.81 54.68
C PHE A 16 13.70 35.31 54.66
N VAL A 17 14.62 34.55 55.24
CA VAL A 17 14.42 33.11 55.50
C VAL A 17 13.75 32.96 56.87
N VAL A 18 12.53 32.51 56.90
CA VAL A 18 11.84 32.09 58.11
C VAL A 18 11.95 30.56 58.21
N ILE A 19 12.72 30.10 59.19
CA ILE A 19 12.84 28.67 59.52
C ILE A 19 11.65 28.29 60.44
N PHE A 20 10.70 27.54 59.94
CA PHE A 20 9.69 26.84 60.74
C PHE A 20 10.22 25.47 61.15
N VAL A 21 10.47 25.27 62.43
CA VAL A 21 10.68 23.94 63.03
C VAL A 21 9.31 23.34 63.35
N ALA A 22 8.91 22.29 62.64
CA ALA A 22 7.72 21.51 62.97
C ALA A 22 8.09 20.31 63.85
N PRO A 23 7.23 19.94 64.84
CA PRO A 23 7.50 18.84 65.70
C PRO A 23 7.28 17.49 65.01
N ASN A 24 8.18 16.57 65.29
CA ASN A 24 8.17 15.18 64.88
C ASN A 24 6.99 14.44 65.54
N SER A 25 5.95 14.10 64.77
CA SER A 25 4.93 13.12 65.13
C SER A 25 5.19 11.84 64.33
N ALA A 26 5.66 10.82 65.03
CA ALA A 26 5.77 9.47 64.52
C ALA A 26 4.37 8.95 64.16
N SER A 27 4.12 8.69 62.89
CA SER A 27 2.96 7.92 62.41
C SER A 27 3.27 6.42 62.46
N PRO A 28 2.30 5.58 62.80
CA PRO A 28 2.53 4.15 62.87
C PRO A 28 2.72 3.53 61.51
N ASP A 29 3.58 2.55 61.48
CA ASP A 29 3.91 1.64 60.40
C ASP A 29 2.66 1.20 59.65
N GLN A 30 2.43 1.77 58.44
CA GLN A 30 1.54 1.18 57.46
C GLN A 30 2.33 0.13 56.70
N THR A 31 2.20 -1.11 57.14
CA THR A 31 2.49 -2.27 56.31
C THR A 31 1.87 -2.06 54.94
N ALA A 32 2.72 -1.91 53.95
CA ALA A 32 2.33 -1.83 52.54
C ALA A 32 1.50 -3.09 52.19
N ALA A 33 0.18 -2.92 52.16
CA ALA A 33 -0.68 -3.86 51.47
C ALA A 33 -0.22 -3.82 50.03
N GLY A 34 0.41 -4.89 49.55
CA GLY A 34 0.76 -5.07 48.18
C GLY A 34 -0.47 -4.81 47.33
N ALA A 35 -0.41 -3.80 46.48
CA ALA A 35 -1.40 -3.59 45.42
C ALA A 35 -1.44 -4.91 44.64
N ALA A 36 -2.53 -5.64 44.75
CA ALA A 36 -2.83 -6.77 43.89
C ALA A 36 -2.96 -6.18 42.47
N THR A 37 -1.89 -6.25 41.71
CA THR A 37 -1.93 -5.96 40.27
C THR A 37 -2.88 -6.99 39.69
N SER A 38 -4.03 -6.55 39.22
CA SER A 38 -4.91 -7.39 38.40
C SER A 38 -4.05 -7.93 37.26
N PRO A 39 -3.91 -9.25 37.10
CA PRO A 39 -2.99 -9.78 36.08
C PRO A 39 -3.46 -9.34 34.71
N THR A 40 -2.68 -8.50 34.07
CA THR A 40 -2.94 -8.05 32.67
C THR A 40 -2.32 -9.00 31.64
N GLY A 41 -1.99 -10.23 32.09
CA GLY A 41 -1.37 -11.24 31.24
C GLY A 41 -0.02 -10.76 30.67
N ILE A 42 0.10 -10.71 29.35
CA ILE A 42 1.34 -10.26 28.69
C ILE A 42 1.45 -8.74 28.56
N PHE A 43 0.39 -7.97 28.86
CA PHE A 43 0.36 -6.53 28.70
C PHE A 43 0.81 -5.79 29.97
N GLU A 44 1.39 -4.61 29.79
CA GLU A 44 1.94 -3.76 30.86
C GLU A 44 0.92 -2.74 31.38
N GLY A 45 -0.12 -2.44 30.56
CA GLY A 45 -1.14 -1.48 30.92
C GLY A 45 -2.36 -1.56 30.02
N PHE A 46 -3.40 -0.87 30.43
CA PHE A 46 -4.63 -0.70 29.66
C PHE A 46 -5.31 0.62 29.99
N GLY A 47 -6.16 1.09 29.12
CA GLY A 47 -6.98 2.29 29.31
C GLY A 47 -7.66 2.73 28.02
N ASP A 48 -8.54 3.70 28.15
CA ASP A 48 -9.19 4.31 27.02
C ASP A 48 -8.22 5.24 26.27
N VAL A 49 -8.24 5.15 24.96
CA VAL A 49 -7.56 6.07 24.04
C VAL A 49 -8.61 7.03 23.50
N GLY A 50 -8.31 8.33 23.54
CA GLY A 50 -9.24 9.37 23.12
C GLY A 50 -10.37 9.61 24.13
N THR A 51 -11.44 10.22 23.67
CA THR A 51 -12.60 10.54 24.52
C THR A 51 -13.70 9.50 24.35
N VAL A 52 -14.05 8.81 25.42
CA VAL A 52 -15.15 7.85 25.45
C VAL A 52 -16.20 8.29 26.47
N LEU A 53 -17.48 7.96 26.25
CA LEU A 53 -18.56 8.25 27.21
C LEU A 53 -18.64 7.18 28.31
N HIS A 54 -18.26 5.95 28.00
CA HIS A 54 -18.29 4.83 28.94
C HIS A 54 -16.89 4.26 29.04
N ALA A 55 -16.31 4.27 30.25
CA ALA A 55 -14.99 3.73 30.49
C ALA A 55 -14.94 2.25 30.11
N GLY A 56 -13.90 1.88 29.39
CA GLY A 56 -13.65 0.50 29.02
C GLY A 56 -13.05 -0.33 30.13
N SER A 57 -12.96 -1.65 29.92
CA SER A 57 -12.32 -2.57 30.86
C SER A 57 -11.55 -3.67 30.16
N VAL A 58 -10.58 -4.24 30.88
CA VAL A 58 -9.80 -5.40 30.46
C VAL A 58 -9.82 -6.44 31.58
N GLU A 59 -10.29 -7.62 31.29
CA GLU A 59 -10.29 -8.78 32.20
C GLU A 59 -9.38 -9.86 31.59
N TYR A 60 -8.50 -10.45 32.41
CA TYR A 60 -7.65 -11.56 31.99
C TYR A 60 -7.96 -12.82 32.85
N ASP A 61 -8.41 -13.87 32.17
CA ASP A 61 -8.58 -15.21 32.74
C ASP A 61 -7.29 -16.01 32.51
N GLU A 62 -6.45 -16.09 33.56
CA GLU A 62 -5.16 -16.77 33.49
C GLU A 62 -5.31 -18.27 33.21
N ALA A 63 -6.33 -18.91 33.77
CA ALA A 63 -6.55 -20.35 33.61
C ALA A 63 -6.91 -20.70 32.15
N LYS A 64 -7.61 -19.81 31.44
CA LYS A 64 -7.99 -19.97 30.04
C LYS A 64 -7.07 -19.19 29.09
N ARG A 65 -6.12 -18.42 29.60
CA ARG A 65 -5.23 -17.53 28.81
C ARG A 65 -6.02 -16.64 27.85
N ARG A 66 -7.07 -15.99 28.37
CA ARG A 66 -8.06 -15.29 27.58
C ARG A 66 -8.31 -13.89 28.12
N TYR A 67 -8.34 -12.91 27.22
CA TYR A 67 -8.74 -11.55 27.52
C TYR A 67 -10.20 -11.34 27.12
N THR A 68 -10.95 -10.62 27.97
CA THR A 68 -12.23 -10.01 27.62
C THR A 68 -12.05 -8.50 27.69
N ILE A 69 -12.23 -7.81 26.58
CA ILE A 69 -12.13 -6.36 26.49
C ILE A 69 -13.50 -5.79 26.21
N ALA A 70 -13.90 -4.84 27.05
CA ALA A 70 -15.09 -4.02 26.85
C ALA A 70 -14.64 -2.61 26.47
N GLY A 71 -15.13 -2.08 25.35
CA GLY A 71 -14.78 -0.76 24.85
C GLY A 71 -15.99 -0.02 24.33
N SER A 72 -16.03 1.29 24.60
CA SER A 72 -16.90 2.26 23.99
C SER A 72 -16.08 3.00 22.91
N GLY A 73 -16.66 4.02 22.31
CA GLY A 73 -15.98 4.92 21.38
C GLY A 73 -16.66 5.02 20.02
N GLU A 74 -16.64 6.23 19.49
CA GLU A 74 -17.35 6.53 18.24
C GLU A 74 -16.66 5.88 17.04
N ASN A 75 -15.32 5.90 16.99
CA ASN A 75 -14.58 5.29 15.88
C ASN A 75 -13.07 5.21 16.16
N MET A 76 -12.39 4.41 15.32
CA MET A 76 -10.95 4.38 15.07
C MET A 76 -10.75 4.68 13.59
N TRP A 77 -10.98 5.95 13.20
CA TRP A 77 -10.99 6.39 11.80
C TRP A 77 -10.65 7.88 11.72
N PHE A 78 -10.63 8.47 10.53
CA PHE A 78 -10.25 9.86 10.31
C PHE A 78 -8.93 10.22 11.00
N ALA A 79 -8.89 11.36 11.69
CA ALA A 79 -7.71 11.90 12.34
C ALA A 79 -7.58 11.53 13.82
N GLY A 80 -8.52 10.79 14.40
CA GLY A 80 -8.55 10.47 15.82
C GLY A 80 -9.29 9.18 16.16
N ASP A 81 -8.90 8.57 17.27
CA ASP A 81 -9.39 7.28 17.73
C ASP A 81 -10.08 7.41 19.08
N ALA A 82 -11.14 6.61 19.33
CA ALA A 82 -11.78 6.46 20.62
C ALA A 82 -12.08 4.97 20.85
N PHE A 83 -11.33 4.31 21.78
CA PHE A 83 -11.44 2.87 22.02
C PHE A 83 -10.72 2.44 23.28
N GLN A 84 -11.02 1.23 23.80
CA GLN A 84 -10.28 0.61 24.89
C GLN A 84 -9.08 -0.17 24.34
N PHE A 85 -7.91 -0.01 24.98
CA PHE A 85 -6.65 -0.61 24.54
C PHE A 85 -5.89 -1.26 25.72
N ALA A 86 -5.39 -2.48 25.52
CA ALA A 86 -4.41 -3.13 26.39
C ALA A 86 -3.08 -3.24 25.64
N TRP A 87 -1.97 -2.80 26.25
CA TRP A 87 -0.71 -2.62 25.53
C TRP A 87 0.53 -3.08 26.30
N LYS A 88 1.59 -3.29 25.51
CA LYS A 88 2.98 -3.41 25.95
C LYS A 88 3.87 -2.53 25.07
N LYS A 89 4.95 -1.95 25.65
CA LYS A 89 5.98 -1.24 24.90
C LYS A 89 6.98 -2.20 24.28
N VAL A 90 7.34 -1.96 23.02
CA VAL A 90 8.25 -2.81 22.25
C VAL A 90 9.23 -1.95 21.44
N SER A 91 10.46 -2.45 21.25
CA SER A 91 11.54 -1.79 20.49
C SER A 91 12.18 -2.80 19.52
N SER A 92 11.43 -3.32 18.55
CA SER A 92 11.95 -4.29 17.56
C SER A 92 10.90 -4.61 16.50
N ASP A 93 11.24 -5.49 15.58
CA ASP A 93 10.23 -6.15 14.75
C ASP A 93 9.30 -6.99 15.64
N VAL A 94 8.03 -7.05 15.27
CA VAL A 94 7.01 -7.64 16.11
C VAL A 94 5.97 -8.41 15.31
N THR A 95 5.52 -9.52 15.88
CA THR A 95 4.35 -10.29 15.45
C THR A 95 3.38 -10.39 16.61
N LEU A 96 2.14 -9.92 16.43
CA LEU A 96 1.06 -10.10 17.39
C LEU A 96 -0.03 -10.95 16.74
N THR A 97 -0.44 -12.00 17.43
CA THR A 97 -1.46 -12.97 16.96
C THR A 97 -2.53 -13.14 18.02
N ALA A 98 -3.79 -13.30 17.61
CA ALA A 98 -4.88 -13.71 18.49
C ALA A 98 -6.02 -14.36 17.71
N ASP A 99 -6.80 -15.19 18.39
CA ASP A 99 -8.12 -15.61 17.99
C ASP A 99 -9.13 -14.61 18.56
N ILE A 100 -10.05 -14.10 17.73
CA ILE A 100 -10.97 -13.03 18.11
C ILE A 100 -12.42 -13.49 17.92
N SER A 101 -13.25 -13.19 18.91
CA SER A 101 -14.71 -13.36 18.81
C SER A 101 -15.45 -12.25 19.54
N PHE A 102 -16.56 -11.78 18.96
CA PHE A 102 -17.44 -10.80 19.59
C PHE A 102 -18.49 -11.47 20.49
N PHE A 103 -18.93 -10.75 21.52
CA PHE A 103 -20.13 -11.11 22.25
C PHE A 103 -21.37 -10.63 21.50
N GLY A 104 -22.30 -11.57 21.20
CA GLY A 104 -23.57 -11.24 20.58
C GLY A 104 -23.46 -10.57 19.21
N LYS A 105 -24.59 -10.12 18.69
CA LYS A 105 -24.64 -9.44 17.38
C LYS A 105 -24.07 -8.02 17.40
N GLY A 106 -24.05 -7.38 18.60
CA GLY A 106 -23.71 -5.98 18.72
C GLY A 106 -24.75 -5.04 18.11
N VAL A 107 -24.49 -3.75 18.23
CA VAL A 107 -25.38 -2.68 17.74
C VAL A 107 -24.95 -2.16 16.38
N ASN A 108 -23.64 -2.07 16.15
CA ASN A 108 -23.07 -1.53 14.92
C ASN A 108 -22.24 -2.59 14.20
N GLU A 109 -22.47 -2.76 12.90
CA GLU A 109 -21.71 -3.71 12.06
C GLU A 109 -20.23 -3.33 11.91
N HIS A 110 -19.89 -2.06 12.13
CA HIS A 110 -18.51 -1.55 12.09
C HIS A 110 -17.82 -1.53 13.46
N ARG A 111 -18.43 -2.08 14.54
CA ARG A 111 -17.69 -2.33 15.79
C ARG A 111 -16.41 -3.10 15.48
N LYS A 112 -15.32 -2.80 16.17
CA LYS A 112 -14.00 -3.33 15.84
C LYS A 112 -13.37 -4.04 17.04
N ALA A 113 -12.72 -5.17 16.76
CA ALA A 113 -11.74 -5.80 17.63
C ALA A 113 -10.40 -5.84 16.87
N VAL A 114 -9.34 -5.33 17.49
CA VAL A 114 -8.09 -5.05 16.75
C VAL A 114 -6.86 -5.64 17.44
N LEU A 115 -5.89 -6.03 16.61
CA LEU A 115 -4.49 -6.18 16.98
C LEU A 115 -3.76 -4.93 16.48
N MET A 116 -3.17 -4.12 17.35
CA MET A 116 -2.68 -2.80 17.00
C MET A 116 -1.21 -2.58 17.35
N ILE A 117 -0.52 -1.85 16.50
CA ILE A 117 0.82 -1.32 16.69
C ILE A 117 0.76 0.19 16.46
N ARG A 118 1.06 1.00 17.52
CA ARG A 118 0.91 2.46 17.44
C ARG A 118 2.06 3.20 18.12
N GLN A 119 2.33 4.43 17.65
CA GLN A 119 3.46 5.23 18.16
C GLN A 119 3.26 5.67 19.60
N SER A 120 2.08 6.12 19.97
CA SER A 120 1.75 6.67 21.30
C SER A 120 0.30 6.34 21.69
N LEU A 121 -0.08 6.67 22.92
CA LEU A 121 -1.46 6.57 23.40
C LEU A 121 -2.32 7.80 23.05
N ASP A 122 -1.78 8.78 22.33
CA ASP A 122 -2.56 9.92 21.84
C ASP A 122 -3.63 9.45 20.84
N ALA A 123 -4.82 10.01 20.88
CA ALA A 123 -5.93 9.66 19.98
C ALA A 123 -5.58 9.78 18.50
N ASN A 124 -4.70 10.71 18.15
CA ASN A 124 -4.29 10.98 16.76
C ASN A 124 -2.93 10.36 16.38
N SER A 125 -2.48 9.33 17.12
CA SER A 125 -1.21 8.65 16.90
C SER A 125 -1.11 7.99 15.52
N PRO A 126 0.08 7.96 14.87
CA PRO A 126 0.34 7.01 13.79
C PRO A 126 0.17 5.57 14.28
N TYR A 127 -0.41 4.71 13.44
CA TYR A 127 -0.62 3.30 13.78
C TYR A 127 -0.86 2.41 12.55
N ALA A 128 -0.77 1.11 12.76
CA ALA A 128 -1.41 0.09 11.93
C ALA A 128 -2.13 -0.92 12.82
N ASP A 129 -3.28 -1.42 12.38
CA ASP A 129 -3.99 -2.49 13.07
C ASP A 129 -4.55 -3.54 12.10
N ALA A 130 -4.70 -4.75 12.61
CA ALA A 130 -5.51 -5.80 12.02
C ALA A 130 -6.90 -5.70 12.63
N ALA A 131 -7.85 -5.12 11.90
CA ALA A 131 -9.21 -4.87 12.37
C ALA A 131 -10.17 -5.95 11.89
N LEU A 132 -10.85 -6.62 12.83
CA LEU A 132 -12.03 -7.43 12.58
C LEU A 132 -13.27 -6.62 12.92
N HIS A 133 -14.16 -6.44 11.96
CA HIS A 133 -15.44 -5.75 12.14
C HIS A 133 -16.57 -6.69 12.53
N GLY A 134 -17.63 -6.15 13.14
CA GLY A 134 -18.82 -6.91 13.50
C GLY A 134 -19.54 -7.56 12.31
N SER A 135 -19.44 -6.97 11.12
CA SER A 135 -19.92 -7.53 9.85
C SER A 135 -19.07 -8.69 9.31
N GLY A 136 -17.88 -8.91 9.89
CA GLY A 136 -16.87 -9.85 9.36
C GLY A 136 -15.88 -9.22 8.40
N LEU A 137 -16.06 -7.96 7.98
CA LEU A 137 -15.05 -7.22 7.22
C LEU A 137 -13.74 -7.24 8.01
N THR A 138 -12.64 -7.55 7.32
CA THR A 138 -11.31 -7.59 7.92
C THR A 138 -10.35 -6.77 7.09
N SER A 139 -9.56 -5.90 7.72
CA SER A 139 -8.65 -4.99 7.03
C SER A 139 -7.39 -4.69 7.84
N LEU A 140 -6.34 -4.29 7.15
CA LEU A 140 -5.20 -3.58 7.69
C LEU A 140 -5.53 -2.10 7.65
N GLN A 141 -5.85 -1.48 8.79
CA GLN A 141 -6.09 -0.06 8.89
C GLN A 141 -4.82 0.66 9.32
N TYR A 142 -4.60 1.89 8.84
CA TYR A 142 -3.38 2.60 9.17
C TYR A 142 -3.51 4.12 9.06
N ARG A 143 -2.72 4.81 9.89
CA ARG A 143 -2.50 6.26 9.87
C ARG A 143 -1.00 6.50 9.80
N GLU A 144 -0.50 7.06 8.71
CA GLU A 144 0.95 7.22 8.48
C GLU A 144 1.59 8.27 9.39
N GLU A 145 0.88 9.38 9.65
CA GLU A 145 1.39 10.53 10.39
C GLU A 145 0.40 10.97 11.46
N LYS A 146 0.91 11.63 12.51
CA LYS A 146 0.09 12.13 13.62
C LYS A 146 -0.97 13.11 13.11
N GLY A 147 -2.26 12.77 13.33
CA GLY A 147 -3.39 13.58 12.94
C GLY A 147 -3.76 13.51 11.46
N ALA A 148 -3.10 12.65 10.67
CA ALA A 148 -3.54 12.34 9.31
C ALA A 148 -4.81 11.49 9.29
N ALA A 149 -5.43 11.35 8.13
CA ALA A 149 -6.56 10.45 7.94
C ALA A 149 -6.11 8.98 8.10
N THR A 150 -7.04 8.15 8.53
CA THR A 150 -6.89 6.69 8.51
C THR A 150 -7.30 6.15 7.14
N HIS A 151 -6.57 5.18 6.65
CA HIS A 151 -6.80 4.44 5.42
C HIS A 151 -6.87 2.95 5.71
N GLU A 152 -7.36 2.15 4.77
CA GLU A 152 -7.39 0.71 4.93
C GLU A 152 -6.94 -0.06 3.68
N ILE A 153 -6.53 -1.30 3.92
CA ILE A 153 -6.37 -2.33 2.91
C ILE A 153 -7.32 -3.46 3.30
N GLN A 154 -8.48 -3.53 2.65
CA GLN A 154 -9.44 -4.60 2.90
C GLN A 154 -8.87 -5.94 2.43
N ALA A 155 -9.00 -6.94 3.26
CA ALA A 155 -8.61 -8.31 2.93
C ALA A 155 -9.64 -8.98 2.01
N ASN A 156 -9.18 -9.94 1.23
CA ASN A 156 -10.05 -10.81 0.42
C ASN A 156 -10.66 -11.97 1.22
N ILE A 157 -10.38 -12.05 2.53
CA ILE A 157 -10.92 -13.05 3.47
C ILE A 157 -11.77 -12.30 4.50
N SER A 158 -13.02 -12.75 4.67
CA SER A 158 -13.97 -12.17 5.63
C SER A 158 -14.19 -13.12 6.81
N ALA A 159 -14.45 -12.54 7.99
CA ALA A 159 -14.74 -13.23 9.24
C ALA A 159 -13.74 -14.36 9.59
N PRO A 160 -12.42 -14.11 9.56
CA PRO A 160 -11.44 -15.10 9.96
C PRO A 160 -11.55 -15.39 11.45
N ALA A 161 -11.16 -16.60 11.87
CA ALA A 161 -11.10 -16.96 13.29
C ALA A 161 -9.84 -16.41 13.97
N ARG A 162 -8.75 -16.24 13.21
CA ARG A 162 -7.42 -15.90 13.72
C ARG A 162 -6.81 -14.77 12.92
N LEU A 163 -6.29 -13.76 13.62
CA LEU A 163 -5.61 -12.61 13.04
C LEU A 163 -4.16 -12.55 13.50
N ARG A 164 -3.31 -12.04 12.60
CA ARG A 164 -1.93 -11.70 12.92
C ARG A 164 -1.58 -10.37 12.24
N ILE A 165 -0.99 -9.47 12.99
CA ILE A 165 -0.31 -8.28 12.46
C ILE A 165 1.19 -8.44 12.62
N GLU A 166 1.93 -8.08 11.59
CA GLU A 166 3.39 -8.09 11.60
C GLU A 166 3.94 -6.71 11.25
N LYS A 167 4.98 -6.31 11.98
CA LYS A 167 5.83 -5.18 11.63
C LYS A 167 7.24 -5.72 11.38
N ARG A 168 7.76 -5.47 10.18
CA ARG A 168 9.13 -5.76 9.77
C ARG A 168 9.78 -4.49 9.22
N GLY A 169 10.75 -3.94 9.95
CA GLY A 169 11.26 -2.61 9.65
C GLY A 169 10.13 -1.59 9.68
N ALA A 170 9.92 -0.88 8.57
CA ALA A 170 8.83 0.07 8.41
C ALA A 170 7.55 -0.53 7.78
N TYR A 171 7.54 -1.82 7.45
CA TYR A 171 6.43 -2.47 6.75
C TYR A 171 5.48 -3.19 7.71
N PHE A 172 4.18 -3.09 7.42
CA PHE A 172 3.11 -3.75 8.16
C PHE A 172 2.34 -4.66 7.22
N SER A 173 1.92 -5.82 7.74
CA SER A 173 1.13 -6.80 6.99
C SER A 173 0.09 -7.49 7.87
N LEU A 174 -1.02 -7.87 7.24
CA LEU A 174 -2.13 -8.61 7.82
C LEU A 174 -2.09 -10.05 7.34
N TRP A 175 -2.17 -10.98 8.29
CA TRP A 175 -2.26 -12.41 8.07
C TRP A 175 -3.53 -12.94 8.72
N LEU A 176 -4.23 -13.79 8.01
CA LEU A 176 -5.51 -14.34 8.45
C LEU A 176 -5.49 -15.87 8.37
N ALA A 177 -6.19 -16.52 9.27
CA ALA A 177 -6.41 -17.96 9.23
C ALA A 177 -7.83 -18.33 9.66
N GLU A 178 -8.36 -19.41 9.10
CA GLU A 178 -9.51 -20.11 9.65
C GLU A 178 -9.11 -20.85 10.92
N GLU A 179 -10.10 -21.35 11.70
CA GLU A 179 -9.89 -21.92 13.04
C GLU A 179 -8.78 -22.98 13.11
N LYS A 180 -8.64 -23.80 12.09
CA LYS A 180 -7.61 -24.86 12.00
C LYS A 180 -6.66 -24.67 10.79
N GLY A 181 -6.75 -23.50 10.11
CA GLY A 181 -5.96 -23.21 8.93
C GLY A 181 -4.59 -22.60 9.25
N GLU A 182 -3.70 -22.66 8.27
CA GLU A 182 -2.44 -21.92 8.30
C GLU A 182 -2.69 -20.45 8.02
N PHE A 183 -1.85 -19.58 8.56
CA PHE A 183 -1.90 -18.16 8.29
C PHE A 183 -1.56 -17.87 6.83
N GLN A 184 -2.42 -17.11 6.18
CA GLN A 184 -2.23 -16.62 4.81
C GLN A 184 -2.09 -15.10 4.85
N LEU A 185 -1.14 -14.57 4.08
CA LEU A 185 -1.05 -13.14 3.84
C LEU A 185 -2.35 -12.67 3.17
N ALA A 186 -2.99 -11.64 3.70
CA ALA A 186 -4.33 -11.22 3.29
C ALA A 186 -4.43 -9.73 2.92
N SER A 187 -3.32 -9.01 2.95
CA SER A 187 -3.26 -7.60 2.52
C SER A 187 -2.01 -7.32 1.72
N GLY A 188 -2.01 -6.24 0.95
CA GLY A 188 -0.79 -5.58 0.53
C GLY A 188 -0.04 -5.00 1.73
N SER A 189 1.21 -4.61 1.51
CA SER A 189 2.00 -3.92 2.53
C SER A 189 1.70 -2.43 2.57
N THR A 190 1.83 -1.83 3.75
CA THR A 190 1.93 -0.38 3.92
C THR A 190 3.20 -0.04 4.67
N ARG A 191 3.71 1.17 4.44
CA ARG A 191 4.97 1.63 5.02
C ARG A 191 4.75 2.80 5.97
N ILE A 192 5.03 2.56 7.27
CA ILE A 192 4.92 3.56 8.33
C ILE A 192 6.20 3.53 9.16
N VAL A 193 6.82 4.69 9.37
CA VAL A 193 8.01 4.81 10.21
C VAL A 193 7.59 5.13 11.63
N LEU A 194 7.69 4.16 12.55
CA LEU A 194 7.52 4.36 13.97
C LEU A 194 8.87 4.49 14.67
N LYS A 195 8.95 5.40 15.63
CA LYS A 195 10.12 5.56 16.53
C LYS A 195 10.02 4.57 17.68
N GLU A 196 11.11 3.94 18.05
CA GLU A 196 11.19 3.04 19.20
C GLU A 196 11.35 3.82 20.52
N PRO A 197 10.71 3.37 21.62
CA PRO A 197 9.71 2.31 21.69
C PRO A 197 8.34 2.76 21.17
N PHE A 198 7.52 1.79 20.76
CA PHE A 198 6.13 1.96 20.36
C PHE A 198 5.23 0.99 21.12
N TYR A 199 3.92 1.13 21.01
CA TYR A 199 2.93 0.33 21.75
C TYR A 199 2.35 -0.76 20.84
N VAL A 200 2.24 -1.96 21.39
CA VAL A 200 1.66 -3.15 20.74
C VAL A 200 0.59 -3.72 21.62
N GLY A 201 -0.58 -4.04 21.09
CA GLY A 201 -1.64 -4.57 21.93
C GLY A 201 -2.93 -4.92 21.22
N ILE A 202 -3.98 -5.10 22.02
CA ILE A 202 -5.32 -5.50 21.59
C ILE A 202 -6.35 -4.48 22.06
N GLY A 203 -7.41 -4.24 21.25
CA GLY A 203 -8.39 -3.22 21.60
C GLY A 203 -9.77 -3.47 21.05
N VAL A 204 -10.76 -2.75 21.59
CA VAL A 204 -12.16 -2.81 21.18
C VAL A 204 -12.73 -1.40 21.06
N CYS A 205 -13.40 -1.14 19.92
CA CYS A 205 -14.20 0.05 19.66
C CYS A 205 -15.63 -0.37 19.30
N SER A 206 -16.63 0.24 19.94
CA SER A 206 -18.04 -0.07 19.68
C SER A 206 -18.56 0.50 18.36
N HIS A 207 -17.90 1.52 17.81
CA HIS A 207 -18.38 2.33 16.69
C HIS A 207 -19.72 3.01 16.97
N ASP A 208 -19.98 3.24 18.24
CA ASP A 208 -21.12 3.98 18.78
C ASP A 208 -20.72 4.51 20.18
N LYS A 209 -20.73 5.84 20.36
CA LYS A 209 -20.27 6.47 21.61
C LYS A 209 -21.14 6.12 22.83
N ASP A 210 -22.40 5.74 22.60
CA ASP A 210 -23.40 5.46 23.64
C ASP A 210 -23.44 3.98 24.05
N VAL A 211 -22.63 3.13 23.40
CA VAL A 211 -22.66 1.67 23.58
C VAL A 211 -21.29 1.14 24.02
N VAL A 212 -21.30 0.11 24.87
CA VAL A 212 -20.12 -0.69 25.21
C VAL A 212 -20.22 -2.04 24.52
N GLU A 213 -19.29 -2.33 23.64
CA GLU A 213 -19.15 -3.62 22.96
C GLU A 213 -18.06 -4.45 23.63
N ARG A 214 -18.16 -5.77 23.50
CA ARG A 214 -17.21 -6.71 24.09
C ARG A 214 -16.65 -7.67 23.06
N ALA A 215 -15.34 -7.94 23.15
CA ALA A 215 -14.70 -8.99 22.40
C ALA A 215 -13.80 -9.86 23.29
N VAL A 216 -13.64 -11.09 22.88
CA VAL A 216 -12.74 -12.08 23.50
C VAL A 216 -11.53 -12.27 22.59
N PHE A 217 -10.35 -12.20 23.20
CA PHE A 217 -9.09 -12.51 22.56
C PHE A 217 -8.49 -13.74 23.24
N SER A 218 -8.32 -14.81 22.49
CA SER A 218 -7.71 -16.06 22.96
C SER A 218 -6.41 -16.32 22.22
N ASN A 219 -5.56 -17.17 22.77
CA ASN A 219 -4.28 -17.55 22.16
C ASN A 219 -3.43 -16.32 21.75
N VAL A 220 -3.48 -15.28 22.58
CA VAL A 220 -2.74 -14.04 22.34
C VAL A 220 -1.24 -14.33 22.47
N GLU A 221 -0.52 -14.14 21.38
CA GLU A 221 0.92 -14.37 21.32
C GLU A 221 1.63 -13.12 20.75
N LEU A 222 2.61 -12.63 21.50
CA LEU A 222 3.47 -11.51 21.09
C LEU A 222 4.91 -12.02 20.97
N LYS A 223 5.43 -11.98 19.77
CA LYS A 223 6.83 -12.30 19.45
C LYS A 223 7.56 -11.05 19.01
N THR A 224 8.77 -10.89 19.53
CA THR A 224 9.70 -9.84 19.11
C THR A 224 10.94 -10.49 18.49
N ALA A 225 11.46 -9.89 17.43
CA ALA A 225 12.68 -10.35 16.78
C ALA A 225 13.60 -9.16 16.51
N ALA A 226 14.90 -9.32 16.77
CA ALA A 226 15.86 -8.35 16.28
C ALA A 226 15.74 -8.27 14.75
N PRO A 227 15.97 -7.09 14.11
CA PRO A 227 16.03 -6.98 12.66
C PRO A 227 17.05 -7.99 12.13
N THR A 228 16.59 -9.06 11.54
CA THR A 228 17.47 -10.10 10.99
C THR A 228 17.96 -9.68 9.61
N ALA A 229 19.28 -9.82 9.39
CA ALA A 229 19.83 -9.82 8.04
C ALA A 229 19.05 -10.83 7.19
N VAL A 230 18.72 -10.44 5.95
CA VAL A 230 17.81 -11.11 5.03
C VAL A 230 18.08 -12.62 4.97
N ALA A 231 17.36 -13.40 5.77
CA ALA A 231 17.22 -14.84 5.59
C ALA A 231 16.56 -15.09 4.22
N ALA A 232 16.76 -16.29 3.66
CA ALA A 232 16.05 -16.67 2.45
C ALA A 232 14.56 -16.36 2.60
N SER A 233 14.01 -15.53 1.71
CA SER A 233 12.62 -15.07 1.77
C SER A 233 11.83 -15.57 0.56
N THR A 234 10.53 -15.71 0.74
CA THR A 234 9.57 -15.93 -0.33
C THR A 234 8.98 -14.58 -0.73
N LEU A 235 8.97 -14.29 -2.03
CA LEU A 235 8.28 -13.13 -2.56
C LEU A 235 6.78 -13.42 -2.61
N TYR A 236 5.99 -12.58 -1.99
CA TYR A 236 4.53 -12.55 -2.15
C TYR A 236 4.15 -11.36 -3.02
N SER A 237 3.23 -11.58 -3.94
CA SER A 237 2.57 -10.52 -4.70
C SER A 237 1.13 -10.37 -4.24
N THR A 238 0.67 -9.12 -4.14
CA THR A 238 -0.73 -8.79 -3.87
C THR A 238 -1.28 -7.94 -5.00
N LEU A 239 -2.27 -8.44 -5.72
CA LEU A 239 -3.06 -7.68 -6.68
C LEU A 239 -4.06 -6.83 -5.89
N GLU A 240 -4.02 -5.54 -6.09
CA GLU A 240 -4.82 -4.58 -5.34
C GLU A 240 -5.57 -3.62 -6.26
N ILE A 241 -6.72 -3.16 -5.78
CA ILE A 241 -7.46 -2.04 -6.35
C ILE A 241 -7.47 -0.92 -5.32
N ILE A 242 -7.12 0.29 -5.72
CA ILE A 242 -7.23 1.51 -4.92
C ILE A 242 -8.40 2.36 -5.39
N THR A 243 -9.22 2.84 -4.47
CA THR A 243 -10.24 3.86 -4.73
C THR A 243 -9.58 5.22 -4.65
N VAL A 244 -9.46 5.91 -5.78
CA VAL A 244 -8.63 7.12 -5.91
C VAL A 244 -9.06 8.24 -4.97
N ALA A 245 -10.36 8.40 -4.73
CA ALA A 245 -10.90 9.47 -3.90
C ALA A 245 -10.59 9.32 -2.40
N SER A 246 -10.63 8.09 -1.86
CA SER A 246 -10.36 7.79 -0.44
C SER A 246 -8.95 7.28 -0.19
N THR A 247 -8.28 6.79 -1.23
CA THR A 247 -7.02 6.04 -1.20
C THR A 247 -7.09 4.71 -0.44
N ASP A 248 -8.31 4.24 -0.15
CA ASP A 248 -8.53 2.90 0.41
C ASP A 248 -8.25 1.82 -0.63
N ARG A 249 -7.67 0.73 -0.18
CA ARG A 249 -7.19 -0.37 -1.00
C ARG A 249 -7.98 -1.63 -0.71
N HIS A 250 -8.06 -2.50 -1.70
CA HIS A 250 -8.67 -3.80 -1.57
C HIS A 250 -7.74 -4.87 -2.18
N ALA A 251 -7.32 -5.84 -1.39
CA ALA A 251 -6.56 -6.99 -1.85
C ALA A 251 -7.48 -7.96 -2.60
N ILE A 252 -7.23 -8.14 -3.89
CA ILE A 252 -8.04 -9.00 -4.77
C ILE A 252 -7.49 -10.43 -4.78
N TYR A 253 -6.16 -10.55 -4.88
CA TYR A 253 -5.48 -11.83 -4.98
C TYR A 253 -4.09 -11.76 -4.37
N VAL A 254 -3.70 -12.77 -3.61
CA VAL A 254 -2.37 -12.87 -2.98
C VAL A 254 -1.78 -14.23 -3.30
N ALA A 255 -0.52 -14.28 -3.69
CA ALA A 255 0.19 -15.54 -3.94
C ALA A 255 1.69 -15.45 -3.59
N PRO A 256 2.32 -16.57 -3.15
CA PRO A 256 3.74 -16.65 -2.82
C PRO A 256 4.62 -16.81 -4.07
N GLU A 257 4.33 -16.03 -5.09
CA GLU A 257 5.03 -15.99 -6.38
C GLU A 257 4.89 -14.61 -7.02
N ARG A 258 5.72 -14.33 -8.01
CA ARG A 258 5.65 -13.08 -8.75
C ARG A 258 4.53 -13.11 -9.78
N PHE A 259 3.70 -12.10 -9.75
CA PHE A 259 2.83 -11.67 -10.85
C PHE A 259 2.82 -10.15 -10.92
N GLU A 260 2.40 -9.58 -12.06
CA GLU A 260 2.70 -8.18 -12.36
C GLU A 260 1.75 -7.55 -13.37
N ALA A 261 1.75 -6.20 -13.41
CA ALA A 261 1.16 -5.38 -14.46
C ALA A 261 -0.34 -5.64 -14.69
N PRO A 262 -1.21 -5.31 -13.72
CA PRO A 262 -2.65 -5.50 -13.89
C PRO A 262 -3.22 -4.54 -14.94
N ASN A 263 -4.21 -5.02 -15.70
CA ASN A 263 -4.89 -4.24 -16.73
C ASN A 263 -6.40 -4.50 -16.66
N TRP A 264 -7.23 -3.45 -16.60
CA TRP A 264 -8.67 -3.58 -16.54
C TRP A 264 -9.26 -3.99 -17.87
N MET A 265 -10.15 -5.01 -17.85
CA MET A 265 -10.98 -5.33 -19.00
C MET A 265 -12.10 -4.27 -19.14
N PRO A 266 -12.56 -3.99 -20.39
CA PRO A 266 -13.66 -3.04 -20.63
C PRO A 266 -14.98 -3.41 -19.94
N ASP A 267 -15.15 -4.68 -19.53
CA ASP A 267 -16.32 -5.16 -18.78
C ASP A 267 -16.41 -4.58 -17.35
N GLY A 268 -15.32 -3.94 -16.87
CA GLY A 268 -15.20 -3.39 -15.53
C GLY A 268 -15.23 -4.46 -14.41
N LYS A 269 -15.19 -5.74 -14.74
CA LYS A 269 -15.37 -6.87 -13.81
C LYS A 269 -14.17 -7.81 -13.76
N THR A 270 -13.22 -7.64 -14.69
CA THR A 270 -12.10 -8.57 -14.88
C THR A 270 -10.80 -7.76 -14.97
N LEU A 271 -9.75 -8.28 -14.33
CA LEU A 271 -8.37 -7.82 -14.48
C LEU A 271 -7.57 -8.87 -15.26
N LEU A 272 -6.71 -8.42 -16.16
CA LEU A 272 -5.60 -9.19 -16.71
C LEU A 272 -4.34 -8.91 -15.89
N PHE A 273 -3.41 -9.85 -15.83
CA PHE A 273 -2.07 -9.67 -15.28
C PHE A 273 -1.11 -10.71 -15.85
N ASN A 274 0.19 -10.46 -15.77
CA ASN A 274 1.20 -11.43 -16.16
C ASN A 274 1.64 -12.26 -14.96
N ARG A 275 1.72 -13.58 -15.12
CA ARG A 275 2.34 -14.50 -14.18
C ARG A 275 3.17 -15.54 -14.90
N ASN A 276 4.46 -15.60 -14.60
CA ASN A 276 5.40 -16.57 -15.19
C ASN A 276 5.38 -16.56 -16.73
N GLY A 277 5.26 -15.38 -17.36
CA GLY A 277 5.22 -15.23 -18.82
C GLY A 277 3.89 -15.58 -19.45
N ARG A 278 2.83 -15.79 -18.66
CA ARG A 278 1.47 -16.05 -19.14
C ARG A 278 0.55 -14.91 -18.76
N ILE A 279 -0.31 -14.53 -19.66
CA ILE A 279 -1.40 -13.59 -19.35
C ILE A 279 -2.53 -14.37 -18.69
N GLU A 280 -2.95 -13.93 -17.53
CA GLU A 280 -4.06 -14.48 -16.77
C GLU A 280 -5.15 -13.46 -16.55
N LYS A 281 -6.36 -13.91 -16.33
CA LYS A 281 -7.52 -13.09 -15.99
C LYS A 281 -8.16 -13.53 -14.69
N ILE A 282 -8.60 -12.55 -13.88
CA ILE A 282 -9.24 -12.79 -12.59
C ILE A 282 -10.40 -11.79 -12.41
N PRO A 283 -11.53 -12.21 -11.79
CA PRO A 283 -12.58 -11.27 -11.42
C PRO A 283 -12.06 -10.21 -10.42
N VAL A 284 -12.56 -8.98 -10.49
CA VAL A 284 -12.26 -7.92 -9.51
C VAL A 284 -12.70 -8.26 -8.08
N THR A 285 -13.56 -9.27 -7.92
CA THR A 285 -13.97 -9.82 -6.63
C THR A 285 -13.03 -10.90 -6.10
N GLY A 286 -11.92 -11.16 -6.80
CA GLY A 286 -10.98 -12.23 -6.45
C GLY A 286 -11.41 -13.63 -6.91
N GLY A 287 -10.80 -14.65 -6.35
CA GLY A 287 -11.03 -16.05 -6.67
C GLY A 287 -9.90 -16.67 -7.49
N THR A 288 -10.22 -17.62 -8.36
CA THR A 288 -9.24 -18.35 -9.17
C THR A 288 -9.01 -17.65 -10.51
N SER A 289 -7.75 -17.37 -10.82
CA SER A 289 -7.35 -16.85 -12.13
C SER A 289 -7.42 -17.91 -13.22
N LYS A 290 -7.53 -17.47 -14.47
CA LYS A 290 -7.56 -18.34 -15.66
C LYS A 290 -6.59 -17.81 -16.71
N ILE A 291 -5.77 -18.69 -17.28
CA ILE A 291 -4.85 -18.36 -18.36
C ILE A 291 -5.65 -17.95 -19.62
N VAL A 292 -5.23 -16.86 -20.26
CA VAL A 292 -5.65 -16.50 -21.61
C VAL A 292 -4.77 -17.26 -22.60
N ASP A 293 -5.38 -17.92 -23.57
CA ASP A 293 -4.64 -18.62 -24.61
C ASP A 293 -3.95 -17.61 -25.54
N THR A 294 -2.63 -17.54 -25.45
CA THR A 294 -1.77 -16.70 -26.30
C THR A 294 -0.95 -17.54 -27.28
N GLY A 295 -1.42 -18.74 -27.63
CA GLY A 295 -0.77 -19.65 -28.57
C GLY A 295 0.68 -19.95 -28.17
N PHE A 296 1.63 -19.68 -29.05
CA PHE A 296 3.06 -19.90 -28.82
C PHE A 296 3.69 -18.88 -27.84
N ALA A 297 3.04 -17.73 -27.62
CA ALA A 297 3.57 -16.66 -26.78
C ALA A 297 3.41 -17.03 -25.28
N THR A 298 4.45 -17.62 -24.73
CA THR A 298 4.47 -18.16 -23.35
C THR A 298 5.56 -17.52 -22.47
N ARG A 299 6.22 -16.52 -23.01
CA ARG A 299 7.27 -15.74 -22.34
C ARG A 299 6.98 -14.23 -22.49
N CYS A 300 5.71 -13.89 -22.26
CA CYS A 300 5.30 -12.49 -22.19
C CYS A 300 5.98 -11.81 -21.01
N ASN A 301 6.41 -10.56 -21.22
CA ASN A 301 6.81 -9.69 -20.12
C ASN A 301 5.58 -8.94 -19.57
N ASN A 302 5.82 -7.92 -18.75
CA ASN A 302 4.77 -7.11 -18.14
C ASN A 302 4.11 -6.11 -19.09
N ASP A 303 4.59 -5.95 -20.34
CA ASP A 303 4.08 -4.97 -21.30
C ASP A 303 2.98 -5.61 -22.15
N HIS A 304 1.75 -5.48 -21.71
CA HIS A 304 0.56 -5.96 -22.40
C HIS A 304 -0.59 -4.99 -22.21
N GLY A 305 -1.61 -5.07 -23.07
CA GLY A 305 -2.76 -4.19 -22.95
C GLY A 305 -3.86 -4.47 -23.94
N ILE A 306 -5.02 -3.88 -23.66
CA ILE A 306 -6.26 -4.11 -24.36
C ILE A 306 -6.48 -2.98 -25.38
N SER A 307 -6.93 -3.31 -26.59
CA SER A 307 -7.31 -2.31 -27.59
C SER A 307 -8.48 -1.45 -27.11
N PRO A 308 -8.61 -0.20 -27.56
CA PRO A 308 -9.69 0.70 -27.13
C PRO A 308 -11.11 0.16 -27.36
N ASP A 309 -11.29 -0.70 -28.37
CA ASP A 309 -12.56 -1.38 -28.66
C ASP A 309 -12.77 -2.67 -27.83
N GLY A 310 -11.78 -3.06 -27.03
CA GLY A 310 -11.84 -4.24 -26.17
C GLY A 310 -11.76 -5.59 -26.88
N THR A 311 -11.44 -5.61 -28.18
CA THR A 311 -11.48 -6.85 -28.98
C THR A 311 -10.13 -7.55 -29.10
N GLN A 312 -9.03 -6.85 -28.84
CA GLN A 312 -7.67 -7.34 -29.01
C GLN A 312 -6.83 -7.14 -27.75
N LEU A 313 -5.88 -8.04 -27.57
CA LEU A 313 -4.83 -7.97 -26.56
C LEU A 313 -3.49 -7.83 -27.27
N VAL A 314 -2.74 -6.78 -26.97
CA VAL A 314 -1.34 -6.68 -27.38
C VAL A 314 -0.45 -7.27 -26.27
N ILE A 315 0.59 -7.94 -26.68
CA ILE A 315 1.59 -8.56 -25.79
C ILE A 315 3.00 -8.31 -26.31
N SER A 316 3.96 -8.17 -25.41
CA SER A 316 5.37 -8.21 -25.69
C SER A 316 5.92 -9.56 -25.27
N ASP A 317 6.40 -10.37 -26.20
CA ASP A 317 6.78 -11.77 -25.97
C ASP A 317 8.15 -12.12 -26.55
N SER A 318 8.90 -12.98 -25.83
CA SER A 318 10.25 -13.42 -26.18
C SER A 318 10.36 -14.93 -26.45
N SER A 319 9.26 -15.59 -26.83
CA SER A 319 9.24 -17.05 -27.06
C SER A 319 9.88 -17.48 -28.37
N GLN A 320 10.02 -16.57 -29.34
CA GLN A 320 10.59 -16.87 -30.63
C GLN A 320 12.13 -16.95 -30.64
N GLU A 321 12.73 -17.30 -31.77
CA GLU A 321 14.13 -17.71 -31.91
C GLU A 321 15.17 -16.73 -31.35
N GLU A 322 14.91 -15.44 -31.43
CA GLU A 322 15.87 -14.42 -30.95
C GLU A 322 15.89 -14.27 -29.43
N ARG A 323 14.92 -14.82 -28.71
CA ARG A 323 14.73 -14.68 -27.25
C ARG A 323 14.74 -13.21 -26.76
N ARG A 324 14.44 -12.27 -27.64
CA ARG A 324 14.27 -10.84 -27.37
C ARG A 324 12.82 -10.44 -27.65
N SER A 325 12.29 -9.51 -26.86
CA SER A 325 10.88 -9.14 -26.92
C SER A 325 10.48 -8.57 -28.29
N LEU A 326 9.34 -9.00 -28.79
CA LEU A 326 8.64 -8.51 -29.94
C LEU A 326 7.17 -8.26 -29.60
N VAL A 327 6.54 -7.34 -30.30
CA VAL A 327 5.13 -6.99 -30.09
C VAL A 327 4.24 -7.86 -30.99
N TYR A 328 3.22 -8.44 -30.36
CA TYR A 328 2.19 -9.26 -31.01
C TYR A 328 0.80 -8.79 -30.62
N ILE A 329 -0.19 -9.05 -31.47
CA ILE A 329 -1.60 -8.87 -31.18
C ILE A 329 -2.29 -10.22 -31.21
N VAL A 330 -3.19 -10.45 -30.23
CA VAL A 330 -3.99 -11.66 -30.06
C VAL A 330 -5.46 -11.25 -29.90
N PRO A 331 -6.45 -12.01 -30.38
CA PRO A 331 -7.84 -11.77 -30.01
C PRO A 331 -8.02 -11.80 -28.47
N ILE A 332 -8.86 -10.93 -27.90
CA ILE A 332 -9.06 -10.84 -26.44
C ILE A 332 -9.54 -12.15 -25.82
N GLY A 333 -10.22 -12.97 -26.60
CA GLY A 333 -10.66 -14.33 -26.21
C GLY A 333 -9.56 -15.39 -26.26
N GLY A 334 -8.38 -15.04 -26.75
CA GLY A 334 -7.26 -15.94 -27.00
C GLY A 334 -7.16 -16.38 -28.46
N GLY A 335 -6.02 -16.99 -28.82
CA GLY A 335 -5.75 -17.48 -30.16
C GLY A 335 -4.29 -17.30 -30.61
N ALA A 336 -4.04 -17.44 -31.91
CA ALA A 336 -2.71 -17.32 -32.47
C ALA A 336 -2.22 -15.85 -32.49
N PRO A 337 -1.03 -15.56 -31.95
CA PRO A 337 -0.44 -14.22 -31.98
C PRO A 337 -0.05 -13.81 -33.40
N ARG A 338 -0.42 -12.60 -33.79
CA ARG A 338 0.02 -11.95 -35.02
C ARG A 338 1.17 -11.00 -34.70
N ARG A 339 2.32 -11.23 -35.32
CA ARG A 339 3.53 -10.39 -35.14
C ARG A 339 3.30 -8.99 -35.73
N ILE A 340 3.70 -7.96 -34.97
CA ILE A 340 3.59 -6.56 -35.36
C ILE A 340 4.98 -5.97 -35.65
N THR A 341 5.90 -6.02 -34.68
CA THR A 341 7.26 -5.49 -34.88
C THR A 341 8.18 -6.54 -35.51
N GLN A 342 9.09 -6.09 -36.38
CA GLN A 342 10.06 -6.94 -37.09
C GLN A 342 11.44 -6.92 -36.42
N LYS A 343 11.77 -5.85 -35.71
CA LYS A 343 13.03 -5.66 -35.02
C LYS A 343 12.87 -5.85 -33.51
N SER A 344 13.84 -6.50 -32.88
CA SER A 344 13.90 -6.75 -31.44
C SER A 344 15.08 -6.03 -30.78
N PRO A 345 14.99 -5.62 -29.51
CA PRO A 345 13.80 -5.69 -28.68
C PRO A 345 12.77 -4.61 -29.03
N SER A 346 11.52 -4.94 -28.77
CA SER A 346 10.38 -4.01 -28.84
C SER A 346 9.43 -4.33 -27.70
N TYR A 347 9.04 -3.31 -26.94
CA TYR A 347 8.20 -3.40 -25.74
C TYR A 347 6.99 -2.48 -25.91
N TRP A 348 5.80 -3.04 -25.87
CA TRP A 348 4.57 -2.28 -26.05
C TRP A 348 4.20 -1.49 -24.80
N HIS A 349 3.61 -0.28 -25.00
CA HIS A 349 3.07 0.51 -23.89
C HIS A 349 1.75 1.22 -24.18
N GLY A 350 1.43 1.54 -25.45
CA GLY A 350 0.24 2.34 -25.71
C GLY A 350 -0.48 2.02 -27.01
N TRP A 351 -1.81 2.08 -26.98
CA TRP A 351 -2.68 2.15 -28.14
C TRP A 351 -3.07 3.59 -28.45
N SER A 352 -3.09 3.96 -29.74
CA SER A 352 -3.82 5.17 -30.15
C SER A 352 -5.31 5.00 -29.90
N GLN A 353 -6.02 6.08 -29.60
CA GLN A 353 -7.44 6.03 -29.24
C GLN A 353 -8.34 5.45 -30.34
N ASP A 354 -7.95 5.59 -31.60
CA ASP A 354 -8.63 5.00 -32.76
C ASP A 354 -8.27 3.52 -33.02
N GLY A 355 -7.41 2.93 -32.20
CA GLY A 355 -6.95 1.56 -32.29
C GLY A 355 -6.05 1.24 -33.50
N LYS A 356 -5.60 2.25 -34.25
CA LYS A 356 -4.86 2.03 -35.49
C LYS A 356 -3.34 2.05 -35.34
N THR A 357 -2.82 2.56 -34.23
CA THR A 357 -1.39 2.74 -34.01
C THR A 357 -1.00 2.24 -32.63
N LEU A 358 0.15 1.59 -32.55
CA LEU A 358 0.80 1.22 -31.30
C LEU A 358 1.98 2.14 -31.06
N ALA A 359 2.15 2.58 -29.80
CA ALA A 359 3.39 3.15 -29.31
C ALA A 359 4.15 2.10 -28.50
N PHE A 360 5.45 2.02 -28.73
CA PHE A 360 6.32 1.03 -28.10
C PHE A 360 7.73 1.60 -27.92
N VAL A 361 8.49 0.94 -27.03
CA VAL A 361 9.93 1.21 -26.85
C VAL A 361 10.73 0.21 -27.66
N GLY A 362 11.73 0.70 -28.38
CA GLY A 362 12.62 -0.16 -29.13
C GLY A 362 14.07 0.25 -29.00
N GLU A 363 14.97 -0.72 -28.79
CA GLU A 363 16.40 -0.46 -28.92
C GLU A 363 16.78 -0.49 -30.39
N ARG A 364 17.17 0.67 -30.89
CA ARG A 364 17.68 0.83 -32.26
C ARG A 364 18.97 1.64 -32.19
N ASN A 365 19.98 1.22 -32.93
CA ASN A 365 21.28 1.92 -32.96
C ASN A 365 21.96 2.10 -31.58
N GLY A 366 21.63 1.23 -30.61
CA GLY A 366 22.23 1.24 -29.27
C GLY A 366 21.57 2.18 -28.26
N ASP A 367 20.41 2.76 -28.60
CA ASP A 367 19.60 3.58 -27.70
C ASP A 367 18.15 3.09 -27.66
N PHE A 368 17.47 3.33 -26.54
CA PHE A 368 16.06 3.02 -26.34
C PHE A 368 15.23 4.28 -26.58
N ASP A 369 14.43 4.26 -27.62
CA ASP A 369 13.57 5.35 -28.04
C ASP A 369 12.11 4.93 -28.20
N ILE A 370 11.24 5.92 -28.25
CA ILE A 370 9.82 5.73 -28.52
C ILE A 370 9.59 5.62 -30.03
N TYR A 371 8.83 4.61 -30.41
CA TYR A 371 8.40 4.33 -31.78
C TYR A 371 6.88 4.22 -31.88
N ALA A 372 6.36 4.53 -33.05
CA ALA A 372 4.98 4.23 -33.43
C ALA A 372 4.97 3.26 -34.61
N ILE A 373 3.99 2.35 -34.64
CA ILE A 373 3.79 1.40 -35.74
C ILE A 373 2.28 1.20 -35.97
N PRO A 374 1.81 1.05 -37.24
CA PRO A 374 0.42 0.66 -37.46
C PRO A 374 0.06 -0.64 -36.75
N ALA A 375 -1.14 -0.73 -36.20
CA ALA A 375 -1.62 -1.96 -35.50
C ALA A 375 -1.66 -3.17 -36.45
N GLU A 376 -1.75 -2.95 -37.75
CA GLU A 376 -1.66 -4.00 -38.78
C GLU A 376 -0.21 -4.41 -39.10
N GLY A 377 0.80 -3.75 -38.49
CA GLY A 377 2.20 -3.90 -38.83
C GLY A 377 2.62 -2.96 -39.94
N GLY A 378 3.91 -2.98 -40.29
CA GLY A 378 4.46 -2.13 -41.35
C GLY A 378 5.72 -1.37 -40.90
N GLU A 379 5.90 -0.15 -41.37
CA GLU A 379 7.08 0.66 -41.08
C GLU A 379 7.01 1.29 -39.68
N GLU A 380 8.11 1.17 -38.92
CA GLU A 380 8.30 1.80 -37.62
C GLU A 380 8.66 3.29 -37.83
N LYS A 381 7.97 4.19 -37.17
CA LYS A 381 8.30 5.62 -37.10
C LYS A 381 8.93 5.93 -35.75
N GLN A 382 10.19 6.37 -35.74
CA GLN A 382 10.86 6.88 -34.53
C GLN A 382 10.27 8.23 -34.14
N LEU A 383 9.88 8.39 -32.84
CA LEU A 383 9.27 9.59 -32.29
C LEU A 383 10.22 10.38 -31.39
N THR A 384 11.18 9.71 -30.75
CA THR A 384 12.22 10.36 -29.94
C THR A 384 13.62 10.00 -30.42
N THR A 385 14.58 10.88 -30.14
CA THR A 385 15.99 10.73 -30.55
C THR A 385 16.92 11.38 -29.53
N ALA A 386 16.41 11.71 -28.34
CA ALA A 386 17.23 12.30 -27.29
C ALA A 386 18.13 11.21 -26.71
N LYS A 387 19.36 11.60 -26.37
CA LYS A 387 20.29 10.68 -25.73
C LYS A 387 19.78 10.23 -24.37
N GLY A 388 19.87 8.93 -24.09
CA GLY A 388 19.42 8.28 -22.86
C GLY A 388 18.11 7.53 -23.07
N LEU A 389 17.67 6.85 -22.02
CA LEU A 389 16.47 6.01 -22.07
C LEU A 389 15.19 6.86 -22.19
N ASP A 390 14.41 6.61 -23.24
CA ASP A 390 13.02 7.02 -23.37
C ASP A 390 12.13 5.75 -23.31
N ASP A 391 11.11 5.74 -22.42
CA ASP A 391 10.32 4.53 -22.13
C ASP A 391 8.85 4.86 -21.81
N GLY A 392 7.99 3.86 -21.72
CA GLY A 392 6.62 3.92 -21.21
C GLY A 392 5.68 4.87 -21.97
N PRO A 393 5.61 4.86 -23.32
CA PRO A 393 4.75 5.77 -24.07
C PRO A 393 3.27 5.41 -23.94
N GLU A 394 2.44 6.35 -23.50
CA GLU A 394 0.99 6.21 -23.45
C GLU A 394 0.29 7.40 -24.13
N TYR A 395 -0.70 7.11 -24.98
CA TYR A 395 -1.54 8.13 -25.59
C TYR A 395 -2.51 8.72 -24.58
N THR A 396 -2.72 10.04 -24.64
CA THR A 396 -3.82 10.68 -23.90
C THR A 396 -5.17 10.20 -24.43
N PRO A 397 -6.23 10.17 -23.59
CA PRO A 397 -7.56 9.73 -24.02
C PRO A 397 -8.16 10.53 -25.18
N ASP A 398 -7.71 11.78 -25.41
CA ASP A 398 -8.13 12.60 -26.56
C ASP A 398 -7.24 12.36 -27.82
N GLY A 399 -6.25 11.47 -27.73
CA GLY A 399 -5.34 11.10 -28.80
C GLY A 399 -4.36 12.17 -29.26
N LYS A 400 -4.29 13.34 -28.59
CA LYS A 400 -3.47 14.46 -29.07
C LYS A 400 -2.00 14.37 -28.68
N TYR A 401 -1.72 13.73 -27.53
CA TYR A 401 -0.39 13.63 -26.98
C TYR A 401 -0.02 12.20 -26.67
N ILE A 402 1.28 11.94 -26.61
CA ILE A 402 1.92 10.78 -26.01
C ILE A 402 2.72 11.27 -24.84
N TYR A 403 2.48 10.71 -23.64
CA TYR A 403 3.36 10.90 -22.49
C TYR A 403 4.30 9.72 -22.39
N PHE A 404 5.50 9.97 -21.89
CA PHE A 404 6.56 8.97 -21.80
C PHE A 404 7.56 9.35 -20.73
N ASN A 405 8.40 8.42 -20.32
CA ASN A 405 9.50 8.65 -19.40
C ASN A 405 10.75 9.03 -20.19
N SER A 406 11.58 9.91 -19.64
CA SER A 406 12.88 10.26 -20.24
C SER A 406 13.89 10.67 -19.18
N GLU A 407 15.12 10.16 -19.29
CA GLU A 407 16.25 10.52 -18.40
C GLU A 407 17.11 11.67 -18.94
N ARG A 408 16.72 12.29 -20.05
CA ARG A 408 17.49 13.35 -20.76
C ARG A 408 17.87 14.56 -19.91
N THR A 409 17.24 14.75 -18.75
CA THR A 409 17.54 15.83 -17.79
C THR A 409 18.28 15.36 -16.54
N GLY A 410 18.77 14.12 -16.53
CA GLY A 410 19.58 13.55 -15.44
C GLY A 410 18.81 12.70 -14.44
N HIS A 411 17.51 12.91 -14.28
CA HIS A 411 16.58 12.05 -13.56
C HIS A 411 15.49 11.59 -14.51
N MET A 412 14.96 10.39 -14.26
CA MET A 412 13.83 9.91 -15.03
C MET A 412 12.60 10.75 -14.69
N GLN A 413 12.07 11.46 -15.68
CA GLN A 413 10.92 12.35 -15.54
C GLN A 413 9.87 12.03 -16.60
N ILE A 414 8.63 12.40 -16.34
CA ILE A 414 7.57 12.29 -17.34
C ILE A 414 7.65 13.47 -18.29
N TRP A 415 7.63 13.17 -19.58
CA TRP A 415 7.59 14.09 -20.69
C TRP A 415 6.33 13.86 -21.51
N ARG A 416 5.97 14.81 -22.33
CA ARG A 416 4.93 14.63 -23.35
C ARG A 416 5.37 15.18 -24.70
N MET A 417 4.79 14.65 -25.74
CA MET A 417 4.93 15.12 -27.12
C MET A 417 3.57 15.06 -27.81
N ARG A 418 3.41 15.74 -28.95
CA ARG A 418 2.27 15.49 -29.83
C ARG A 418 2.32 14.06 -30.34
N ALA A 419 1.18 13.50 -30.77
CA ALA A 419 1.12 12.13 -31.30
C ALA A 419 2.02 11.91 -32.55
N ASP A 420 2.43 12.97 -33.23
CA ASP A 420 3.37 12.92 -34.37
C ASP A 420 4.85 12.93 -33.96
N GLY A 421 5.17 13.02 -32.64
CA GLY A 421 6.51 13.11 -32.05
C GLY A 421 7.02 14.54 -31.85
N SER A 422 6.30 15.56 -32.33
CA SER A 422 6.71 16.97 -32.20
C SER A 422 6.36 17.56 -30.81
N LYS A 423 6.96 18.72 -30.49
CA LYS A 423 6.65 19.50 -29.28
C LYS A 423 6.89 18.73 -27.99
N GLN A 424 8.07 18.14 -27.87
CA GLN A 424 8.47 17.44 -26.65
C GLN A 424 8.70 18.43 -25.51
N GLU A 425 8.05 18.21 -24.35
CA GLU A 425 8.16 19.06 -23.17
C GLU A 425 8.08 18.24 -21.87
N GLN A 426 8.82 18.68 -20.85
CA GLN A 426 8.86 18.04 -19.54
C GLN A 426 7.57 18.32 -18.74
N VAL A 427 7.06 17.32 -18.06
CA VAL A 427 5.81 17.39 -17.26
C VAL A 427 6.07 17.31 -15.77
N THR A 428 6.92 16.36 -15.31
CA THR A 428 7.33 16.26 -13.91
C THR A 428 8.74 16.80 -13.72
N PHE A 429 9.02 17.26 -12.50
CA PHE A 429 10.27 17.91 -12.12
C PHE A 429 10.68 17.48 -10.72
N GLY A 430 11.97 17.51 -10.43
CA GLY A 430 12.52 17.20 -9.12
C GLY A 430 13.63 16.17 -9.19
N GLU A 431 14.05 15.69 -8.02
CA GLU A 431 15.15 14.74 -7.89
C GLU A 431 14.69 13.27 -7.95
N SER A 432 13.42 12.97 -7.66
CA SER A 432 12.86 11.61 -7.76
C SER A 432 12.77 11.13 -9.20
N ASN A 433 12.68 9.82 -9.38
CA ASN A 433 12.53 9.19 -10.69
C ASN A 433 11.08 8.75 -10.89
N ASP A 434 10.39 9.38 -11.86
CA ASP A 434 8.97 9.18 -12.18
C ASP A 434 8.82 8.33 -13.44
N TRP A 435 7.98 7.25 -13.35
CA TRP A 435 7.85 6.22 -14.37
C TRP A 435 6.39 5.90 -14.69
N PHE A 436 6.11 5.48 -15.93
CA PHE A 436 4.86 4.88 -16.39
C PHE A 436 3.62 5.74 -16.12
N PRO A 437 3.44 6.82 -16.90
CA PRO A 437 2.27 7.69 -16.79
C PRO A 437 1.02 6.99 -17.33
N HIS A 438 -0.03 6.82 -16.50
CA HIS A 438 -1.31 6.22 -16.90
C HIS A 438 -2.48 7.16 -16.65
N PHE A 439 -3.27 7.43 -17.68
CA PHE A 439 -4.35 8.41 -17.64
C PHE A 439 -5.66 7.82 -17.15
N SER A 440 -6.41 8.61 -16.34
CA SER A 440 -7.82 8.35 -16.13
C SER A 440 -8.60 8.45 -17.46
N PRO A 441 -9.69 7.68 -17.65
CA PRO A 441 -10.43 7.68 -18.92
C PRO A 441 -10.96 9.06 -19.34
N ASP A 442 -11.22 9.95 -18.38
CA ASP A 442 -11.66 11.33 -18.64
C ASP A 442 -10.49 12.30 -18.97
N GLY A 443 -9.25 11.81 -18.89
CA GLY A 443 -8.05 12.60 -19.13
C GLY A 443 -7.78 13.72 -18.13
N GLN A 444 -8.39 13.65 -16.92
CA GLN A 444 -8.22 14.69 -15.89
C GLN A 444 -7.05 14.39 -14.95
N GLN A 445 -6.71 13.12 -14.80
CA GLN A 445 -5.72 12.63 -13.83
C GLN A 445 -4.72 11.71 -14.53
N MET A 446 -3.53 11.63 -13.93
CA MET A 446 -2.45 10.74 -14.35
C MET A 446 -1.83 10.11 -13.12
N VAL A 447 -1.84 8.78 -13.02
CA VAL A 447 -1.10 8.02 -12.00
C VAL A 447 0.24 7.61 -12.56
N PHE A 448 1.27 7.62 -11.72
CA PHE A 448 2.63 7.23 -12.09
C PHE A 448 3.38 6.67 -10.88
N LEU A 449 4.43 5.89 -11.15
CA LEU A 449 5.28 5.27 -10.15
C LEU A 449 6.49 6.16 -9.87
N THR A 450 6.82 6.37 -8.60
CA THR A 450 7.97 7.19 -8.20
C THR A 450 8.94 6.40 -7.36
N TYR A 451 10.21 6.42 -7.75
CA TYR A 451 11.35 5.90 -6.99
C TYR A 451 12.14 7.02 -6.34
N ASP A 452 12.90 6.67 -5.30
CA ASP A 452 13.91 7.55 -4.71
C ASP A 452 14.96 7.96 -5.76
N ALA A 453 15.52 9.17 -5.62
CA ALA A 453 16.53 9.73 -6.50
C ALA A 453 17.77 8.82 -6.71
N SER A 454 18.12 8.03 -5.70
CA SER A 454 19.27 7.12 -5.74
C SER A 454 19.05 5.85 -6.56
N VAL A 455 17.78 5.53 -6.92
CA VAL A 455 17.44 4.30 -7.65
C VAL A 455 17.59 4.54 -9.15
N LYS A 456 18.48 3.79 -9.79
CA LYS A 456 18.66 3.83 -11.24
C LYS A 456 17.73 2.86 -11.93
N GLY A 457 17.13 3.30 -13.05
CA GLY A 457 16.14 2.53 -13.81
C GLY A 457 14.86 2.31 -13.00
N HIS A 458 14.15 1.24 -13.32
CA HIS A 458 12.91 0.85 -12.64
C HIS A 458 12.98 -0.59 -12.09
N PRO A 459 13.97 -0.88 -11.18
CA PRO A 459 14.14 -2.24 -10.68
C PRO A 459 12.95 -2.70 -9.84
N GLU A 460 12.81 -4.01 -9.74
CA GLU A 460 11.87 -4.65 -8.83
C GLU A 460 12.32 -4.55 -7.35
N ASN A 461 11.40 -4.80 -6.44
CA ASN A 461 11.67 -4.95 -5.01
C ASN A 461 12.32 -3.70 -4.39
N LYS A 462 11.68 -2.56 -4.58
CA LYS A 462 12.08 -1.26 -4.04
C LYS A 462 10.94 -0.59 -3.28
N ASP A 463 11.32 0.34 -2.41
CA ASP A 463 10.40 1.33 -1.85
C ASP A 463 9.97 2.26 -2.98
N VAL A 464 8.67 2.34 -3.23
CA VAL A 464 8.09 3.20 -4.27
C VAL A 464 6.85 3.91 -3.75
N MET A 465 6.45 4.93 -4.48
CA MET A 465 5.18 5.64 -4.27
C MET A 465 4.33 5.55 -5.53
N LEU A 466 3.05 5.26 -5.37
CA LEU A 466 2.04 5.61 -6.36
C LEU A 466 1.69 7.08 -6.15
N ARG A 467 1.87 7.88 -7.19
CA ARG A 467 1.55 9.31 -7.18
C ARG A 467 0.53 9.62 -8.25
N MET A 468 -0.30 10.60 -8.02
CA MET A 468 -1.30 11.07 -8.97
C MET A 468 -1.12 12.56 -9.22
N MET A 469 -1.14 12.95 -10.48
CA MET A 469 -1.17 14.34 -10.90
C MET A 469 -2.55 14.71 -11.42
N THR A 470 -3.15 15.79 -10.91
CA THR A 470 -4.28 16.46 -11.56
C THR A 470 -3.74 17.32 -12.71
N LEU A 471 -4.13 17.03 -13.94
CA LEU A 471 -3.50 17.64 -15.13
C LEU A 471 -3.81 19.13 -15.28
N LYS A 472 -4.94 19.59 -14.76
CA LYS A 472 -5.37 21.01 -14.84
C LYS A 472 -4.43 21.95 -14.10
N ASP A 473 -4.04 21.62 -12.90
CA ASP A 473 -3.24 22.46 -12.00
C ASP A 473 -1.86 21.86 -11.67
N LYS A 474 -1.57 20.69 -12.21
CA LYS A 474 -0.33 19.91 -12.00
C LYS A 474 -0.08 19.57 -10.52
N LYS A 475 -1.12 19.55 -9.69
CA LYS A 475 -1.02 19.16 -8.30
C LYS A 475 -0.74 17.66 -8.21
N ILE A 476 0.30 17.28 -7.46
CA ILE A 476 0.68 15.89 -7.22
C ILE A 476 0.29 15.50 -5.80
N THR A 477 -0.34 14.33 -5.66
CA THR A 477 -0.69 13.69 -4.39
C THR A 477 -0.11 12.29 -4.34
N VAL A 478 0.24 11.81 -3.15
CA VAL A 478 0.67 10.41 -2.93
C VAL A 478 -0.59 9.58 -2.67
N LEU A 479 -0.80 8.54 -3.46
CA LEU A 479 -1.89 7.58 -3.29
C LEU A 479 -1.51 6.45 -2.33
N ALA A 480 -0.29 5.93 -2.44
CA ALA A 480 0.21 4.86 -1.58
C ALA A 480 1.74 4.84 -1.54
N LYS A 481 2.30 4.42 -0.39
CA LYS A 481 3.72 4.08 -0.20
C LYS A 481 3.79 2.57 0.00
N LEU A 482 4.55 1.89 -0.85
CA LEU A 482 4.56 0.43 -0.87
C LEU A 482 5.93 -0.14 -1.30
N PHE A 483 6.13 -1.42 -1.06
CA PHE A 483 7.22 -2.17 -1.65
C PHE A 483 6.77 -2.70 -3.01
N GLY A 484 7.46 -2.29 -4.07
CA GLY A 484 7.02 -2.48 -5.44
C GLY A 484 8.15 -2.37 -6.46
N GLY A 485 7.90 -1.64 -7.51
CA GLY A 485 8.84 -1.38 -8.59
C GLY A 485 8.38 -1.97 -9.91
N GLN A 486 9.31 -2.54 -10.68
CA GLN A 486 8.99 -3.26 -11.91
C GLN A 486 7.88 -4.28 -11.65
N GLY A 487 6.81 -4.24 -12.44
CA GLY A 487 5.64 -5.08 -12.30
C GLY A 487 4.49 -4.48 -11.49
N THR A 488 4.72 -3.40 -10.74
CA THR A 488 3.67 -2.76 -9.95
C THR A 488 2.57 -2.16 -10.83
N MET A 489 2.96 -1.38 -11.86
CA MET A 489 2.02 -0.70 -12.77
C MET A 489 2.74 -0.32 -14.07
N ASN A 490 3.06 -1.27 -14.92
CA ASN A 490 3.76 -1.00 -16.18
C ASN A 490 2.81 -0.69 -17.34
N VAL A 491 1.51 -0.91 -17.15
CA VAL A 491 0.48 -0.84 -18.18
C VAL A 491 -0.75 -0.09 -17.68
N PRO A 492 -1.59 0.46 -18.57
CA PRO A 492 -2.81 1.16 -18.17
C PRO A 492 -3.72 0.31 -17.29
N SER A 493 -4.03 0.78 -16.09
CA SER A 493 -4.73 0.01 -15.04
C SER A 493 -5.92 0.73 -14.41
N TRP A 494 -6.46 1.75 -15.05
CA TRP A 494 -7.66 2.45 -14.59
C TRP A 494 -8.92 1.66 -14.87
N SER A 495 -9.88 1.70 -13.92
CA SER A 495 -11.25 1.27 -14.19
C SER A 495 -11.91 2.19 -15.22
N ALA A 496 -12.86 1.65 -15.99
CA ALA A 496 -13.53 2.41 -17.06
C ALA A 496 -14.27 3.66 -16.57
N ASP A 497 -14.69 3.68 -15.31
CA ASP A 497 -15.36 4.83 -14.67
C ASP A 497 -14.39 5.86 -14.06
N GLY A 498 -13.07 5.60 -14.13
CA GLY A 498 -12.03 6.47 -13.60
C GLY A 498 -11.97 6.59 -12.08
N ARG A 499 -12.66 5.73 -11.33
CA ARG A 499 -12.73 5.81 -9.87
C ARG A 499 -11.70 4.94 -9.17
N GLN A 500 -11.20 3.93 -9.85
CA GLN A 500 -10.30 2.93 -9.29
C GLN A 500 -9.09 2.72 -10.18
N PHE A 501 -8.00 2.29 -9.55
CA PHE A 501 -6.75 1.94 -10.21
C PHE A 501 -6.23 0.61 -9.66
N ALA A 502 -5.85 -0.32 -10.54
CA ALA A 502 -5.28 -1.60 -10.13
C ALA A 502 -3.75 -1.55 -10.16
N PHE A 503 -3.11 -2.23 -9.22
CA PHE A 503 -1.65 -2.34 -9.13
C PHE A 503 -1.24 -3.61 -8.37
N VAL A 504 0.06 -3.92 -8.38
CA VAL A 504 0.62 -5.01 -7.57
C VAL A 504 1.61 -4.46 -6.57
N SER A 505 1.45 -4.81 -5.30
CA SER A 505 2.47 -4.64 -4.28
C SER A 505 3.16 -5.96 -3.96
N TYR A 506 4.38 -5.87 -3.43
CA TYR A 506 5.19 -7.05 -3.08
C TYR A 506 5.55 -7.07 -1.61
N GLN A 507 5.87 -8.27 -1.11
CA GLN A 507 6.43 -8.45 0.23
C GLN A 507 7.45 -9.59 0.21
N LEU A 508 8.57 -9.40 0.92
CA LEU A 508 9.57 -10.45 1.17
C LEU A 508 9.31 -11.05 2.55
N VAL A 509 8.78 -12.26 2.58
CA VAL A 509 8.45 -12.99 3.81
C VAL A 509 9.54 -14.00 4.13
N PRO A 510 10.16 -13.96 5.32
CA PRO A 510 11.15 -14.97 5.74
C PRO A 510 10.60 -16.39 5.64
N LYS A 511 11.38 -17.32 5.09
CA LYS A 511 10.94 -18.73 4.88
C LYS A 511 10.53 -19.44 6.16
N ASN A 512 11.07 -19.05 7.31
CA ASN A 512 10.74 -19.67 8.60
C ASN A 512 9.34 -19.29 9.13
N GLU A 513 8.66 -18.32 8.50
CA GLU A 513 7.33 -17.85 8.87
C GLU A 513 6.23 -18.39 7.94
N THR A 514 6.60 -19.10 6.87
CA THR A 514 5.68 -19.65 5.86
C THR A 514 5.17 -21.05 6.22
N GLY A 515 5.08 -21.43 7.52
CA GLY A 515 4.35 -22.63 7.96
C GLY A 515 4.80 -23.95 7.31
N LYS A 516 6.09 -24.30 7.36
CA LYS A 516 6.59 -25.68 7.16
C LYS A 516 7.32 -26.16 8.39
#